data_e3e84c99d110164536455256a0edd6ef
#
_entry.id   e3e84c99d110164536455256a0edd6ef
#
_cell.length_a   1.000
_cell.length_b   1.000
_cell.length_c   1.000
_cell.angle_alpha   90.00
_cell.angle_beta   90.00
_cell.angle_gamma   90.00
#
_symmetry.space_group_name_H-M   'P 1'
#
loop_
_entity.id
_entity.type
_entity.pdbx_description
1 polymer ?
#
loop_
_entity_poly.entity_id
_entity_poly.type
_entity_poly.pdbx_seq_one_letter_code
_entity_poly.pdbx_strand_id
1 'polypeptide(L)'
;MVTDRHRNIYEGAAGKRRLDQAAEMTTDSIFAIFSTTKAITGTAILQLVEQGKLDLDAPARTYAPDIGKLQVIEGFDARGEPRLRPPKRDVTTRMLMVHTAGFGYDFFSHTYNLSLIHISEPTRPY
;
A
#
# COMPACT_ATOMS: atom_id res chain seq x y z
N MET A 1 -12.76 20.93 7.44
CA MET A 1 -13.48 20.46 8.63
C MET A 1 -12.54 20.57 9.84
N VAL A 2 -13.04 21.04 10.96
CA VAL A 2 -12.36 21.07 12.26
C VAL A 2 -13.24 20.33 13.26
N THR A 3 -12.67 19.41 14.03
CA THR A 3 -13.40 18.57 14.97
C THR A 3 -12.74 18.61 16.34
N ASP A 4 -13.52 18.42 17.38
CA ASP A 4 -13.03 18.00 18.70
C ASP A 4 -13.37 16.51 18.93
N ARG A 5 -13.19 16.05 20.17
CA ARG A 5 -13.49 14.66 20.55
C ARG A 5 -14.96 14.28 20.34
N HIS A 6 -15.88 15.23 20.34
CA HIS A 6 -17.32 14.99 20.45
C HIS A 6 -18.11 15.43 19.22
N ARG A 7 -17.60 16.41 18.44
CA ARG A 7 -18.37 17.01 17.34
C ARG A 7 -17.49 17.71 16.32
N ASN A 8 -18.09 17.99 15.16
CA ASN A 8 -17.56 18.95 14.21
C ASN A 8 -17.75 20.38 14.75
N ILE A 9 -16.65 21.13 14.89
CA ILE A 9 -16.66 22.54 15.31
C ILE A 9 -16.93 23.43 14.11
N TYR A 10 -16.36 23.07 12.94
CA TYR A 10 -16.48 23.83 11.71
C TYR A 10 -16.46 22.91 10.50
N GLU A 11 -17.38 23.16 9.57
CA GLU A 11 -17.37 22.60 8.23
C GLU A 11 -17.46 23.71 7.20
N GLY A 12 -16.68 23.61 6.15
CA GLY A 12 -16.72 24.56 5.03
C GLY A 12 -15.98 24.02 3.83
N ALA A 13 -16.40 24.44 2.67
CA ALA A 13 -15.77 24.18 1.40
C ALA A 13 -15.65 25.50 0.60
N ALA A 14 -14.62 25.61 -0.21
CA ALA A 14 -14.39 26.78 -1.06
C ALA A 14 -13.65 26.37 -2.34
N GLY A 15 -13.88 27.11 -3.42
CA GLY A 15 -13.26 26.89 -4.71
C GLY A 15 -13.97 25.86 -5.58
N LYS A 16 -13.30 25.34 -6.60
CA LYS A 16 -13.84 24.43 -7.61
C LYS A 16 -13.35 23.00 -7.36
N ARG A 17 -14.16 22.01 -7.75
CA ARG A 17 -13.76 20.59 -7.73
C ARG A 17 -12.63 20.29 -8.71
N ARG A 18 -12.61 21.01 -9.85
CA ARG A 18 -11.59 20.92 -10.90
C ARG A 18 -11.40 22.30 -11.50
N LEU A 19 -10.18 22.61 -11.94
CA LEU A 19 -9.85 23.91 -12.52
C LEU A 19 -10.55 24.16 -13.86
N ASP A 20 -10.79 23.08 -14.62
CA ASP A 20 -11.40 23.10 -15.95
C ASP A 20 -12.95 22.99 -15.95
N GLN A 21 -13.57 22.97 -14.77
CA GLN A 21 -15.02 22.83 -14.62
C GLN A 21 -15.62 23.90 -13.71
N ALA A 22 -16.90 24.22 -13.95
CA ALA A 22 -17.62 25.20 -13.15
C ALA A 22 -18.08 24.66 -11.78
N ALA A 23 -18.11 23.33 -11.59
CA ALA A 23 -18.62 22.70 -10.38
C ALA A 23 -17.84 23.14 -9.14
N GLU A 24 -18.57 23.68 -8.15
CA GLU A 24 -17.99 24.14 -6.90
C GLU A 24 -17.66 22.98 -5.96
N MET A 25 -16.69 23.22 -5.09
CA MET A 25 -16.36 22.32 -3.98
C MET A 25 -17.47 22.37 -2.94
N THR A 26 -17.83 21.20 -2.42
CA THR A 26 -18.84 21.04 -1.37
C THR A 26 -18.26 20.24 -0.20
N THR A 27 -18.90 20.27 0.98
CA THR A 27 -18.42 19.57 2.17
C THR A 27 -18.50 18.05 2.04
N ASP A 28 -19.30 17.55 1.09
CA ASP A 28 -19.46 16.13 0.74
C ASP A 28 -18.61 15.71 -0.48
N SER A 29 -17.71 16.57 -0.97
CA SER A 29 -16.83 16.23 -2.07
C SER A 29 -15.90 15.06 -1.71
N ILE A 30 -15.84 14.06 -2.60
CA ILE A 30 -14.99 12.87 -2.43
C ILE A 30 -13.62 13.12 -3.03
N PHE A 31 -12.58 12.77 -2.30
CA PHE A 31 -11.18 12.91 -2.70
C PHE A 31 -10.49 11.56 -2.76
N ALA A 32 -9.66 11.36 -3.77
CA ALA A 32 -8.67 10.29 -3.77
C ALA A 32 -7.50 10.72 -2.87
N ILE A 33 -7.42 10.16 -1.67
CA ILE A 33 -6.45 10.57 -0.64
C ILE A 33 -5.08 9.91 -0.78
N PHE A 34 -4.92 9.01 -1.76
CA PHE A 34 -3.65 8.34 -2.09
C PHE A 34 -2.88 7.88 -0.85
N SER A 35 -1.64 8.34 -0.67
CA SER A 35 -0.75 7.91 0.42
C SER A 35 -1.21 8.32 1.82
N THR A 36 -2.16 9.24 1.97
CA THR A 36 -2.79 9.52 3.28
C THR A 36 -3.46 8.26 3.85
N THR A 37 -3.93 7.36 2.98
CA THR A 37 -4.44 6.04 3.35
C THR A 37 -3.47 5.24 4.22
N LYS A 38 -2.14 5.41 4.04
CA LYS A 38 -1.13 4.69 4.83
C LYS A 38 -1.20 5.03 6.32
N ALA A 39 -1.46 6.29 6.66
CA ALA A 39 -1.62 6.71 8.04
C ALA A 39 -2.84 6.05 8.70
N ILE A 40 -3.95 5.98 7.97
CA ILE A 40 -5.19 5.32 8.43
C ILE A 40 -4.95 3.82 8.61
N THR A 41 -4.32 3.16 7.62
CA THR A 41 -3.97 1.74 7.69
C THR A 41 -3.02 1.46 8.85
N GLY A 42 -1.99 2.32 9.03
CA GLY A 42 -1.04 2.20 10.14
C GLY A 42 -1.73 2.29 11.49
N THR A 43 -2.68 3.21 11.65
CA THR A 43 -3.49 3.33 12.88
C THR A 43 -4.30 2.07 13.14
N ALA A 44 -4.95 1.51 12.12
CA ALA A 44 -5.71 0.27 12.25
C ALA A 44 -4.81 -0.92 12.66
N ILE A 45 -3.60 -1.03 12.08
CA ILE A 45 -2.62 -2.06 12.48
C ILE A 45 -2.22 -1.88 13.94
N LEU A 46 -1.92 -0.66 14.38
CA LEU A 46 -1.54 -0.41 15.78
C LEU A 46 -2.67 -0.69 16.77
N GLN A 47 -3.92 -0.49 16.38
CA GLN A 47 -5.08 -0.92 17.19
C GLN A 47 -5.13 -2.46 17.34
N LEU A 48 -4.80 -3.21 16.31
CA LEU A 48 -4.70 -4.68 16.42
C LEU A 48 -3.54 -5.12 17.31
N VAL A 49 -2.42 -4.39 17.29
CA VAL A 49 -1.29 -4.62 18.20
C VAL A 49 -1.72 -4.36 19.65
N GLU A 50 -2.36 -3.23 19.92
CA GLU A 50 -2.86 -2.86 21.25
C GLU A 50 -3.84 -3.91 21.80
N GLN A 51 -4.65 -4.52 20.93
CA GLN A 51 -5.59 -5.59 21.27
C GLN A 51 -4.91 -6.98 21.41
N GLY A 52 -3.60 -7.08 21.23
CA GLY A 52 -2.86 -8.34 21.25
C GLY A 52 -3.17 -9.31 20.09
N LYS A 53 -3.83 -8.81 19.04
CA LYS A 53 -4.22 -9.62 17.86
C LYS A 53 -3.12 -9.70 16.79
N LEU A 54 -2.14 -8.80 16.85
CA LEU A 54 -1.05 -8.72 15.91
C LEU A 54 0.24 -8.37 16.64
N ASP A 55 1.30 -9.15 16.37
CA ASP A 55 2.67 -8.83 16.78
C ASP A 55 3.41 -8.25 15.57
N LEU A 56 4.00 -7.07 15.74
CA LEU A 56 4.73 -6.39 14.67
C LEU A 56 5.98 -7.15 14.20
N ASP A 57 6.59 -7.94 15.08
CA ASP A 57 7.85 -8.64 14.82
C ASP A 57 7.67 -10.11 14.45
N ALA A 58 6.46 -10.63 14.61
CA ALA A 58 6.12 -11.95 14.09
C ALA A 58 6.14 -11.97 12.55
N PRO A 59 6.40 -13.13 11.91
CA PRO A 59 6.31 -13.26 10.46
C PRO A 59 4.94 -12.83 9.94
N ALA A 60 4.91 -11.88 9.01
CA ALA A 60 3.66 -11.35 8.45
C ALA A 60 2.80 -12.43 7.77
N ARG A 61 3.42 -13.53 7.31
CA ARG A 61 2.71 -14.71 6.78
C ARG A 61 1.78 -15.38 7.79
N THR A 62 1.98 -15.14 9.08
CA THR A 62 1.07 -15.62 10.14
C THR A 62 -0.32 -15.00 10.02
N TYR A 63 -0.38 -13.75 9.56
CA TYR A 63 -1.61 -12.99 9.39
C TYR A 63 -2.07 -12.93 7.93
N ALA A 64 -1.13 -12.99 6.99
CA ALA A 64 -1.37 -12.96 5.54
C ALA A 64 -0.51 -14.04 4.87
N PRO A 65 -1.01 -15.29 4.74
CA PRO A 65 -0.23 -16.46 4.28
C PRO A 65 0.45 -16.28 2.92
N ASP A 66 -0.14 -15.50 2.02
CA ASP A 66 0.41 -15.24 0.68
C ASP A 66 1.75 -14.51 0.71
N ILE A 67 2.03 -13.74 1.76
CA ILE A 67 3.35 -13.10 1.95
C ILE A 67 4.46 -14.16 2.07
N GLY A 68 4.15 -15.33 2.63
CA GLY A 68 5.10 -16.43 2.74
C GLY A 68 5.47 -17.11 1.41
N LYS A 69 4.72 -16.85 0.35
CA LYS A 69 4.98 -17.40 -1.00
C LYS A 69 5.87 -16.48 -1.85
N LEU A 70 6.15 -15.27 -1.37
CA LEU A 70 6.93 -14.29 -2.10
C LEU A 70 8.39 -14.72 -2.22
N GLN A 71 8.98 -14.40 -3.37
CA GLN A 71 10.37 -14.67 -3.67
C GLN A 71 11.10 -13.36 -4.04
N VAL A 72 12.42 -13.38 -3.91
CA VAL A 72 13.28 -12.25 -4.26
C VAL A 72 13.80 -12.44 -5.67
N ILE A 73 13.67 -11.42 -6.50
CA ILE A 73 14.26 -11.38 -7.84
C ILE A 73 15.76 -11.06 -7.69
N GLU A 74 16.63 -11.97 -8.11
CA GLU A 74 18.08 -11.76 -8.15
C GLU A 74 18.57 -11.17 -9.48
N GLY A 75 17.77 -11.26 -10.53
CA GLY A 75 18.09 -10.82 -11.88
C GLY A 75 17.28 -11.61 -12.90
N PHE A 76 17.73 -11.56 -14.14
CA PHE A 76 17.07 -12.24 -15.26
C PHE A 76 18.09 -13.13 -15.97
N ASP A 77 17.61 -14.21 -16.58
CA ASP A 77 18.41 -15.07 -17.43
C ASP A 77 18.56 -14.47 -18.86
N ALA A 78 19.23 -15.22 -19.75
CA ALA A 78 19.44 -14.79 -21.14
C ALA A 78 18.15 -14.72 -21.97
N ARG A 79 17.04 -15.30 -21.49
CA ARG A 79 15.71 -15.27 -22.12
C ARG A 79 14.83 -14.17 -21.54
N GLY A 80 15.32 -13.45 -20.52
CA GLY A 80 14.56 -12.42 -19.79
C GLY A 80 13.68 -12.98 -18.66
N GLU A 81 13.77 -14.27 -18.34
CA GLU A 81 13.00 -14.85 -17.25
C GLU A 81 13.60 -14.48 -15.88
N PRO A 82 12.80 -14.15 -14.88
CA PRO A 82 13.28 -13.75 -13.57
C PRO A 82 13.93 -14.94 -12.83
N ARG A 83 15.14 -14.75 -12.34
CA ARG A 83 15.78 -15.69 -11.41
C ARG A 83 15.35 -15.36 -9.99
N LEU A 84 14.65 -16.30 -9.38
CA LEU A 84 14.05 -16.14 -8.07
C LEU A 84 14.82 -16.93 -7.00
N ARG A 85 14.83 -16.40 -5.80
CA ARG A 85 15.29 -17.13 -4.61
C ARG A 85 14.36 -16.85 -3.42
N PRO A 86 14.36 -17.72 -2.41
CA PRO A 86 13.68 -17.43 -1.16
C PRO A 86 14.28 -16.19 -0.45
N PRO A 87 13.50 -15.45 0.32
CA PRO A 87 14.00 -14.37 1.16
C PRO A 87 14.96 -14.92 2.23
N LYS A 88 15.97 -14.15 2.62
CA LYS A 88 16.94 -14.54 3.67
C LYS A 88 16.30 -14.61 5.06
N ARG A 89 15.19 -13.95 5.26
CA ARG A 89 14.41 -13.91 6.51
C ARG A 89 12.95 -13.65 6.18
N ASP A 90 12.06 -14.01 7.08
CA ASP A 90 10.66 -13.67 6.97
C ASP A 90 10.44 -12.15 6.96
N VAL A 91 9.47 -11.71 6.17
CA VAL A 91 8.95 -10.35 6.22
C VAL A 91 8.08 -10.20 7.46
N THR A 92 8.29 -9.17 8.25
CA THR A 92 7.46 -8.84 9.42
C THR A 92 6.51 -7.68 9.11
N THR A 93 5.43 -7.54 9.89
CA THR A 93 4.52 -6.41 9.76
C THR A 93 5.24 -5.08 9.99
N ARG A 94 6.19 -5.02 10.92
CA ARG A 94 7.04 -3.86 11.15
C ARG A 94 7.80 -3.47 9.88
N MET A 95 8.40 -4.43 9.18
CA MET A 95 9.13 -4.16 7.93
C MET A 95 8.22 -3.61 6.83
N LEU A 96 6.98 -4.06 6.76
CA LEU A 96 5.98 -3.50 5.83
C LEU A 96 5.64 -2.06 6.18
N MET A 97 5.38 -1.76 7.46
CA MET A 97 5.00 -0.42 7.91
C MET A 97 6.11 0.62 7.72
N VAL A 98 7.37 0.24 7.87
CA VAL A 98 8.54 1.15 7.72
C VAL A 98 9.20 1.05 6.34
N HIS A 99 8.56 0.37 5.38
CA HIS A 99 9.03 0.23 3.99
C HIS A 99 10.42 -0.43 3.84
N THR A 100 10.78 -1.36 4.71
CA THR A 100 12.05 -2.10 4.66
C THR A 100 11.89 -3.55 4.22
N ALA A 101 10.70 -3.95 3.79
CA ALA A 101 10.39 -5.32 3.37
C ALA A 101 10.86 -5.66 1.93
N GLY A 102 11.36 -4.68 1.17
CA GLY A 102 11.88 -4.88 -0.18
C GLY A 102 10.83 -4.75 -1.30
N PHE A 103 9.61 -4.33 -0.97
CA PHE A 103 8.61 -4.01 -2.00
C PHE A 103 8.93 -2.67 -2.65
N GLY A 104 8.80 -2.62 -3.98
CA GLY A 104 8.94 -1.41 -4.77
C GLY A 104 7.69 -1.09 -5.56
N TYR A 105 7.71 0.04 -6.24
CA TYR A 105 6.71 0.39 -7.24
C TYR A 105 7.22 0.00 -8.63
N ASP A 106 6.34 -0.50 -9.48
CA ASP A 106 6.63 -0.85 -10.86
C ASP A 106 7.19 0.32 -11.66
N PHE A 107 6.61 1.51 -11.51
CA PHE A 107 7.02 2.72 -12.23
C PHE A 107 8.37 3.32 -11.76
N PHE A 108 8.92 2.87 -10.63
CA PHE A 108 10.26 3.29 -10.16
C PHE A 108 11.34 2.22 -10.30
N SER A 109 10.97 1.00 -10.63
CA SER A 109 11.91 -0.12 -10.66
C SER A 109 11.92 -0.78 -12.02
N HIS A 110 13.04 -0.66 -12.73
CA HIS A 110 13.25 -1.37 -13.99
C HIS A 110 13.11 -2.89 -13.85
N THR A 111 13.57 -3.45 -12.73
CA THR A 111 13.45 -4.87 -12.40
C THR A 111 11.99 -5.31 -12.29
N TYR A 112 11.13 -4.50 -11.64
CA TYR A 112 9.70 -4.77 -11.55
C TYR A 112 9.01 -4.65 -12.92
N ASN A 113 9.35 -3.64 -13.70
CA ASN A 113 8.80 -3.47 -15.05
C ASN A 113 9.11 -4.68 -15.93
N LEU A 114 10.35 -5.18 -15.90
CA LEU A 114 10.72 -6.37 -16.64
C LEU A 114 9.93 -7.61 -16.18
N SER A 115 9.72 -7.79 -14.87
CA SER A 115 8.93 -8.91 -14.34
C SER A 115 7.46 -8.84 -14.75
N LEU A 116 6.88 -7.63 -14.88
CA LEU A 116 5.50 -7.42 -15.30
C LEU A 116 5.29 -7.67 -16.79
N ILE A 117 6.31 -7.40 -17.64
CA ILE A 117 6.26 -7.67 -19.08
C ILE A 117 6.12 -9.17 -19.37
N HIS A 118 6.66 -10.02 -18.50
CA HIS A 118 6.60 -11.48 -18.63
C HIS A 118 5.38 -12.13 -17.94
N ILE A 119 4.61 -11.38 -17.14
CA ILE A 119 3.31 -11.82 -16.64
C ILE A 119 2.27 -11.55 -17.73
N SER A 120 2.28 -12.39 -18.76
CA SER A 120 1.26 -12.38 -19.79
C SER A 120 -0.02 -13.01 -19.26
N GLU A 121 -0.79 -12.26 -18.46
CA GLU A 121 -2.24 -12.46 -18.39
C GLU A 121 -2.93 -11.21 -17.86
N PRO A 122 -3.76 -10.55 -18.66
CA PRO A 122 -4.61 -9.47 -18.22
C PRO A 122 -5.90 -10.05 -17.64
N THR A 123 -5.86 -10.56 -16.43
CA THR A 123 -7.09 -10.94 -15.74
C THR A 123 -7.11 -10.39 -14.33
N ARG A 124 -7.20 -9.08 -14.23
CA ARG A 124 -7.85 -8.45 -13.09
C ARG A 124 -9.02 -7.66 -13.63
N PRO A 125 -10.27 -8.12 -13.42
CA PRO A 125 -11.41 -7.23 -13.52
C PRO A 125 -11.25 -6.18 -12.42
N TYR A 126 -11.41 -4.92 -12.79
CA TYR A 126 -11.49 -3.76 -11.90
C TYR A 126 -12.73 -3.87 -11.00
#